data_cd642835fbb947b80323b239c9e9ffef
#
_entry.id   cd642835fbb947b80323b239c9e9ffef
#
_cell.length_a   1.000
_cell.length_b   1.000
_cell.length_c   1.000
_cell.angle_alpha   90.00
_cell.angle_beta   90.00
_cell.angle_gamma   90.00
#
_symmetry.space_group_name_H-M   'P 1'
#
loop_
_entity.id
_entity.type
_entity.pdbx_description
1 polymer ?
#
loop_
_entity_poly.entity_id
_entity_poly.type
_entity_poly.pdbx_seq_one_letter_code
_entity_poly.pdbx_strand_id
1 'polypeptide(L)'
;MDVDVRRGKERLTTTVYRKPTHTGRYLSFSSNHPDSAKRSVVHALSRRTCYITQDAEANISEQQRIKAELSLNGYPSAFIRKVTQPTTRRDDRRSKDSDSSTATASIPYVPGLSESIQQALSQVQVRTVFRTNPIKWQIMQGAKDALATNKEPGTITH
;
A
#
# COMPACT_ATOMS: atom_id res chain seq x y z
N MET A 1 10.65 -3.45 10.41
CA MET A 1 10.15 -4.76 9.95
C MET A 1 10.20 -5.67 11.15
N ASP A 2 9.08 -6.25 11.51
CA ASP A 2 9.03 -7.04 12.71
C ASP A 2 9.22 -8.51 12.32
N VAL A 3 10.32 -9.12 12.82
CA VAL A 3 10.72 -10.50 12.55
C VAL A 3 10.82 -11.21 13.89
N ASP A 4 10.24 -12.40 14.00
CA ASP A 4 10.43 -13.30 15.12
C ASP A 4 11.60 -14.23 14.78
N VAL A 5 12.61 -14.24 15.64
CA VAL A 5 13.82 -15.06 15.46
C VAL A 5 13.83 -16.12 16.55
N ARG A 6 13.81 -17.38 16.16
CA ARG A 6 13.87 -18.51 17.08
C ARG A 6 15.17 -19.29 16.90
N ARG A 7 15.78 -19.62 18.01
CA ARG A 7 16.98 -20.46 18.01
C ARG A 7 16.57 -21.94 18.01
N GLY A 8 16.80 -22.62 16.90
CA GLY A 8 16.72 -24.07 16.81
C GLY A 8 18.02 -24.73 17.34
N LYS A 9 18.07 -26.06 17.33
CA LYS A 9 19.25 -26.80 17.79
C LYS A 9 20.48 -26.55 16.92
N GLU A 10 20.31 -26.40 15.63
CA GLU A 10 21.42 -26.27 14.66
C GLU A 10 21.39 -24.94 13.87
N ARG A 11 20.25 -24.25 13.80
CA ARG A 11 20.12 -23.02 13.02
C ARG A 11 19.12 -22.06 13.63
N LEU A 12 19.25 -20.79 13.27
CA LEU A 12 18.23 -19.77 13.54
C LEU A 12 17.10 -19.89 12.50
N THR A 13 15.85 -19.82 12.96
CA THR A 13 14.67 -19.75 12.08
C THR A 13 14.01 -18.40 12.23
N THR A 14 13.56 -17.83 11.12
CA THR A 14 12.89 -16.54 11.10
C THR A 14 11.47 -16.70 10.61
N THR A 15 10.54 -16.00 11.25
CA THR A 15 9.13 -15.93 10.89
C THR A 15 8.62 -14.50 11.00
N VAL A 16 7.47 -14.21 10.37
CA VAL A 16 6.85 -12.88 10.44
C VAL A 16 6.28 -12.65 11.83
N TYR A 17 6.84 -11.68 12.56
CA TYR A 17 6.27 -11.22 13.82
C TYR A 17 5.05 -10.33 13.58
N ARG A 18 4.00 -10.55 14.37
CA ARG A 18 2.83 -9.69 14.44
C ARG A 18 2.60 -9.23 15.87
N LYS A 19 2.40 -7.94 16.03
CA LYS A 19 2.04 -7.38 17.33
C LYS A 19 0.67 -7.92 17.77
N PRO A 20 0.42 -8.11 19.07
CA PRO A 20 -0.89 -8.53 19.59
C PRO A 20 -2.03 -7.60 19.15
N THR A 21 -1.72 -6.33 18.88
CA THR A 21 -2.66 -5.31 18.41
C THR A 21 -2.90 -5.34 16.90
N HIS A 22 -2.29 -6.29 16.17
CA HIS A 22 -2.46 -6.38 14.73
C HIS A 22 -3.89 -6.77 14.35
N THR A 23 -4.57 -5.92 13.60
CA THR A 23 -5.97 -6.09 13.23
C THR A 23 -6.19 -6.76 11.87
N GLY A 24 -5.13 -7.01 11.10
CA GLY A 24 -5.24 -7.52 9.73
C GLY A 24 -5.93 -6.55 8.76
N ARG A 25 -6.09 -5.29 9.13
CA ARG A 25 -6.69 -4.27 8.27
C ARG A 25 -5.66 -3.67 7.33
N TYR A 26 -5.90 -3.84 6.05
CA TYR A 26 -5.12 -3.26 4.95
C TYR A 26 -5.98 -2.30 4.14
N LEU A 27 -5.46 -1.81 3.03
CA LEU A 27 -6.23 -1.04 2.06
C LEU A 27 -7.43 -1.85 1.59
N SER A 28 -8.65 -1.35 1.77
CA SER A 28 -9.85 -2.03 1.28
C SER A 28 -9.86 -2.11 -0.24
N PHE A 29 -10.30 -3.24 -0.79
CA PHE A 29 -10.44 -3.39 -2.24
C PHE A 29 -11.48 -2.44 -2.84
N SER A 30 -12.52 -2.09 -2.07
CA SER A 30 -13.56 -1.12 -2.48
C SER A 30 -13.11 0.34 -2.39
N SER A 31 -11.90 0.63 -1.89
CA SER A 31 -11.40 2.00 -1.77
C SER A 31 -11.11 2.64 -3.13
N ASN A 32 -11.25 3.96 -3.21
CA ASN A 32 -10.93 4.76 -4.40
C ASN A 32 -9.41 4.92 -4.60
N HIS A 33 -8.71 3.80 -4.69
CA HIS A 33 -7.28 3.77 -5.02
C HIS A 33 -7.09 3.07 -6.36
N PRO A 34 -6.07 3.47 -7.15
CA PRO A 34 -5.77 2.79 -8.40
C PRO A 34 -5.42 1.32 -8.16
N ASP A 35 -5.71 0.46 -9.14
CA ASP A 35 -5.41 -0.96 -9.07
C ASP A 35 -3.94 -1.27 -8.82
N SER A 36 -3.04 -0.40 -9.30
CA SER A 36 -1.62 -0.49 -9.02
C SER A 36 -1.30 -0.44 -7.52
N ALA A 37 -1.97 0.43 -6.76
CA ALA A 37 -1.83 0.52 -5.31
C ALA A 37 -2.36 -0.74 -4.62
N LYS A 38 -3.54 -1.24 -5.03
CA LYS A 38 -4.11 -2.50 -4.52
C LYS A 38 -3.20 -3.70 -4.79
N ARG A 39 -2.62 -3.79 -5.99
CA ARG A 39 -1.63 -4.82 -6.35
C ARG A 39 -0.36 -4.71 -5.49
N SER A 40 0.11 -3.49 -5.24
CA SER A 40 1.30 -3.26 -4.41
C SER A 40 1.13 -3.78 -2.99
N VAL A 41 -0.07 -3.66 -2.39
CA VAL A 41 -0.36 -4.22 -1.07
C VAL A 41 -0.22 -5.75 -1.08
N VAL A 42 -0.87 -6.43 -2.04
CA VAL A 42 -0.80 -7.90 -2.16
C VAL A 42 0.64 -8.35 -2.40
N HIS A 43 1.35 -7.66 -3.29
CA HIS A 43 2.75 -7.95 -3.60
C HIS A 43 3.67 -7.78 -2.39
N ALA A 44 3.53 -6.68 -1.65
CA ALA A 44 4.35 -6.38 -0.47
C ALA A 44 4.17 -7.45 0.61
N LEU A 45 2.92 -7.86 0.88
CA LEU A 45 2.62 -8.90 1.87
C LEU A 45 3.19 -10.26 1.45
N SER A 46 2.97 -10.67 0.19
CA SER A 46 3.48 -11.96 -0.31
C SER A 46 5.01 -12.00 -0.32
N ARG A 47 5.66 -10.94 -0.79
CA ARG A 47 7.12 -10.87 -0.78
C ARG A 47 7.68 -10.88 0.63
N ARG A 48 7.05 -10.15 1.57
CA ARG A 48 7.46 -10.15 2.97
C ARG A 48 7.51 -11.56 3.54
N THR A 49 6.48 -12.38 3.29
CA THR A 49 6.45 -13.78 3.72
C THR A 49 7.61 -14.58 3.15
N CYS A 50 7.84 -14.49 1.85
CA CYS A 50 8.92 -15.22 1.17
C CYS A 50 10.31 -14.83 1.68
N TYR A 51 10.53 -13.54 2.01
CA TYR A 51 11.84 -13.09 2.48
C TYR A 51 12.10 -13.38 3.95
N ILE A 52 11.08 -13.35 4.80
CA ILE A 52 11.23 -13.46 6.24
C ILE A 52 11.14 -14.92 6.68
N THR A 53 10.20 -15.69 6.11
CA THR A 53 9.93 -17.05 6.56
C THR A 53 10.80 -18.05 5.81
N GLN A 54 11.78 -18.62 6.51
CA GLN A 54 12.73 -19.59 5.94
C GLN A 54 12.17 -21.01 5.90
N ASP A 55 11.30 -21.34 6.83
CA ASP A 55 10.69 -22.67 6.91
C ASP A 55 9.52 -22.79 5.92
N ALA A 56 9.48 -23.92 5.17
CA ALA A 56 8.50 -24.13 4.12
C ALA A 56 7.04 -24.23 4.67
N GLU A 57 6.87 -24.96 5.78
CA GLU A 57 5.53 -25.11 6.39
C GLU A 57 5.04 -23.81 6.99
N ALA A 58 5.90 -23.08 7.69
CA ALA A 58 5.60 -21.76 8.21
C ALA A 58 5.28 -20.76 7.08
N ASN A 59 5.96 -20.85 5.94
CA ASN A 59 5.69 -20.01 4.77
C ASN A 59 4.29 -20.29 4.19
N ILE A 60 3.93 -21.55 4.04
CA ILE A 60 2.61 -21.96 3.52
C ILE A 60 1.50 -21.45 4.46
N SER A 61 1.64 -21.67 5.76
CA SER A 61 0.66 -21.22 6.75
C SER A 61 0.50 -19.69 6.76
N GLU A 62 1.61 -18.97 6.65
CA GLU A 62 1.62 -17.52 6.59
C GLU A 62 0.96 -16.98 5.30
N GLN A 63 1.21 -17.61 4.15
CA GLN A 63 0.55 -17.26 2.90
C GLN A 63 -0.97 -17.51 2.94
N GLN A 64 -1.40 -18.60 3.58
CA GLN A 64 -2.83 -18.88 3.77
C GLN A 64 -3.48 -17.81 4.65
N ARG A 65 -2.80 -17.41 5.73
CA ARG A 65 -3.26 -16.34 6.60
C ARG A 65 -3.39 -15.01 5.87
N ILE A 66 -2.39 -14.62 5.09
CA ILE A 66 -2.46 -13.38 4.28
C ILE A 66 -3.62 -13.43 3.28
N LYS A 67 -3.87 -14.57 2.64
CA LYS A 67 -5.02 -14.73 1.75
C LYS A 67 -6.34 -14.53 2.48
N ALA A 68 -6.47 -15.08 3.69
CA ALA A 68 -7.65 -14.88 4.53
C ALA A 68 -7.82 -13.41 4.94
N GLU A 69 -6.76 -12.76 5.42
CA GLU A 69 -6.76 -11.34 5.80
C GLU A 69 -7.13 -10.43 4.60
N LEU A 70 -6.57 -10.69 3.42
CA LEU A 70 -6.91 -9.96 2.20
C LEU A 70 -8.38 -10.17 1.79
N SER A 71 -8.91 -11.39 1.92
CA SER A 71 -10.33 -11.67 1.64
C SER A 71 -11.25 -10.89 2.58
N LEU A 72 -10.90 -10.77 3.87
CA LEU A 72 -11.61 -9.92 4.83
C LEU A 72 -11.56 -8.42 4.47
N ASN A 73 -10.53 -7.98 3.75
CA ASN A 73 -10.41 -6.63 3.23
C ASN A 73 -11.07 -6.46 1.83
N GLY A 74 -11.85 -7.45 1.39
CA GLY A 74 -12.64 -7.43 0.16
C GLY A 74 -11.89 -7.81 -1.12
N TYR A 75 -10.65 -8.31 -1.04
CA TYR A 75 -9.90 -8.72 -2.23
C TYR A 75 -10.46 -10.02 -2.83
N PRO A 76 -10.84 -10.03 -4.12
CA PRO A 76 -11.27 -11.25 -4.80
C PRO A 76 -10.12 -12.27 -4.87
N SER A 77 -10.42 -13.55 -4.68
CA SER A 77 -9.42 -14.63 -4.74
C SER A 77 -8.70 -14.72 -6.10
N ALA A 78 -9.43 -14.42 -7.19
CA ALA A 78 -8.86 -14.34 -8.54
C ALA A 78 -7.83 -13.21 -8.67
N PHE A 79 -8.08 -12.06 -8.03
CA PHE A 79 -7.14 -10.93 -8.02
C PHE A 79 -5.88 -11.28 -7.23
N ILE A 80 -6.03 -11.84 -6.02
CA ILE A 80 -4.90 -12.29 -5.19
C ILE A 80 -4.05 -13.29 -5.96
N ARG A 81 -4.67 -14.31 -6.56
CA ARG A 81 -3.98 -15.33 -7.35
C ARG A 81 -3.21 -14.72 -8.53
N LYS A 82 -3.84 -13.82 -9.28
CA LYS A 82 -3.21 -13.15 -10.44
C LYS A 82 -1.96 -12.35 -10.03
N VAL A 83 -2.00 -11.71 -8.87
CA VAL A 83 -0.88 -10.88 -8.38
C VAL A 83 0.23 -11.72 -7.76
N THR A 84 -0.10 -12.85 -7.11
CA THR A 84 0.88 -13.72 -6.45
C THR A 84 1.50 -14.76 -7.39
N GLN A 85 0.90 -15.01 -8.54
CA GLN A 85 1.52 -15.90 -9.54
C GLN A 85 2.86 -15.29 -9.99
N PRO A 86 3.93 -16.11 -10.02
CA PRO A 86 5.19 -15.66 -10.59
C PRO A 86 4.94 -15.33 -12.06
N THR A 87 4.95 -14.06 -12.37
CA THR A 87 4.93 -13.62 -13.76
C THR A 87 6.29 -14.02 -14.33
N THR A 88 6.35 -14.98 -15.23
CA THR A 88 7.54 -15.33 -16.03
C THR A 88 7.99 -14.15 -16.92
N ARG A 89 7.21 -13.09 -16.97
CA ARG A 89 7.66 -11.82 -17.51
C ARG A 89 8.48 -11.14 -16.44
N ARG A 90 9.80 -11.33 -16.53
CA ARG A 90 10.82 -10.57 -15.82
C ARG A 90 10.38 -9.13 -15.66
N ASP A 91 10.74 -8.55 -14.52
CA ASP A 91 10.65 -7.12 -14.18
C ASP A 91 11.36 -6.18 -15.20
N ASP A 92 11.38 -6.55 -16.48
CA ASP A 92 11.90 -5.74 -17.58
C ASP A 92 11.12 -4.42 -17.79
N ARG A 93 9.98 -4.26 -17.06
CA ARG A 93 9.28 -2.97 -17.05
C ARG A 93 9.96 -1.92 -16.16
N ARG A 94 10.83 -2.32 -15.23
CA ARG A 94 11.60 -1.35 -14.44
C ARG A 94 12.71 -0.67 -15.23
N SER A 95 13.18 -1.28 -16.29
CA SER A 95 14.23 -0.73 -17.14
C SER A 95 13.72 0.02 -18.38
N LYS A 96 12.42 -0.07 -18.71
CA LYS A 96 11.83 0.69 -19.83
C LYS A 96 11.15 2.00 -19.42
N ASP A 97 10.97 2.26 -18.13
CA ASP A 97 10.54 3.57 -17.63
C ASP A 97 11.70 4.57 -17.42
N SER A 98 12.89 4.20 -17.90
CA SER A 98 13.99 5.12 -17.98
C SER A 98 13.80 6.02 -19.20
N ASP A 99 13.22 7.18 -18.94
CA ASP A 99 13.66 8.42 -19.57
C ASP A 99 13.20 8.78 -20.97
N SER A 100 12.05 8.35 -21.45
CA SER A 100 11.48 9.00 -22.63
C SER A 100 10.32 9.94 -22.33
N SER A 101 9.90 10.05 -21.06
CA SER A 101 8.84 10.98 -20.68
C SER A 101 9.37 12.41 -20.52
N THR A 102 8.93 13.31 -21.38
CA THR A 102 9.34 14.73 -21.38
C THR A 102 8.84 15.49 -20.14
N ALA A 103 7.74 15.04 -19.52
CA ALA A 103 7.15 15.67 -18.35
C ALA A 103 6.38 14.68 -17.47
N THR A 104 6.15 15.06 -16.22
CA THR A 104 5.33 14.28 -15.28
C THR A 104 4.15 15.11 -14.81
N ALA A 105 2.92 14.61 -15.03
CA ALA A 105 1.69 15.20 -14.54
C ALA A 105 1.17 14.43 -13.32
N SER A 106 0.81 15.15 -12.26
CA SER A 106 0.20 14.58 -11.06
C SER A 106 -1.28 14.92 -11.04
N ILE A 107 -2.14 13.89 -11.12
CA ILE A 107 -3.60 14.07 -11.17
C ILE A 107 -4.28 13.31 -10.03
N PRO A 108 -5.42 13.83 -9.50
CA PRO A 108 -6.23 13.09 -8.54
C PRO A 108 -6.79 11.81 -9.19
N TYR A 109 -6.87 10.74 -8.43
CA TYR A 109 -7.43 9.50 -8.94
C TYR A 109 -8.95 9.50 -8.83
N VAL A 110 -9.61 9.39 -9.98
CA VAL A 110 -11.06 9.19 -10.13
C VAL A 110 -11.25 7.97 -11.04
N PRO A 111 -11.86 6.86 -10.54
CA PRO A 111 -12.02 5.64 -11.33
C PRO A 111 -12.70 5.90 -12.67
N GLY A 112 -12.16 5.32 -13.74
CA GLY A 112 -12.67 5.47 -15.12
C GLY A 112 -12.23 6.74 -15.84
N LEU A 113 -12.11 7.88 -15.14
CA LEU A 113 -11.70 9.14 -15.74
C LEU A 113 -10.16 9.28 -15.79
N SER A 114 -9.52 8.97 -14.69
CA SER A 114 -8.06 9.17 -14.58
C SER A 114 -7.28 8.24 -15.49
N GLU A 115 -7.78 7.05 -15.75
CA GLU A 115 -7.18 6.10 -16.70
C GLU A 115 -7.30 6.62 -18.14
N SER A 116 -8.44 7.22 -18.51
CA SER A 116 -8.64 7.82 -19.82
C SER A 116 -7.71 9.03 -20.04
N ILE A 117 -7.56 9.87 -19.02
CA ILE A 117 -6.62 11.00 -19.05
C ILE A 117 -5.17 10.49 -19.15
N GLN A 118 -4.82 9.45 -18.40
CA GLN A 118 -3.49 8.83 -18.48
C GLN A 118 -3.20 8.34 -19.90
N GLN A 119 -4.18 7.69 -20.53
CA GLN A 119 -4.02 7.18 -21.87
C GLN A 119 -3.81 8.32 -22.87
N ALA A 120 -4.54 9.41 -22.76
CA ALA A 120 -4.37 10.59 -23.61
C ALA A 120 -2.99 11.25 -23.38
N LEU A 121 -2.57 11.42 -22.14
CA LEU A 121 -1.26 12.00 -21.80
C LEU A 121 -0.09 11.12 -22.23
N SER A 122 -0.25 9.81 -22.25
CA SER A 122 0.78 8.89 -22.71
C SER A 122 1.10 9.05 -24.20
N GLN A 123 0.14 9.50 -25.02
CA GLN A 123 0.34 9.78 -26.44
C GLN A 123 1.29 10.96 -26.67
N VAL A 124 1.33 11.90 -25.74
CA VAL A 124 2.22 13.07 -25.77
C VAL A 124 3.44 12.90 -24.87
N GLN A 125 3.79 11.65 -24.55
CA GLN A 125 4.97 11.30 -23.72
C GLN A 125 4.98 11.94 -22.31
N VAL A 126 3.81 12.22 -21.75
CA VAL A 126 3.67 12.72 -20.38
C VAL A 126 3.38 11.57 -19.44
N ARG A 127 4.27 11.37 -18.46
CA ARG A 127 4.09 10.38 -17.39
C ARG A 127 3.05 10.87 -16.40
N THR A 128 2.08 10.01 -16.08
CA THR A 128 1.02 10.35 -15.13
C THR A 128 1.24 9.67 -13.79
N VAL A 129 1.17 10.43 -12.70
CA VAL A 129 1.20 9.94 -11.33
C VAL A 129 -0.15 10.22 -10.67
N PHE A 130 -0.79 9.18 -10.16
CA PHE A 130 -2.06 9.32 -9.47
C PHE A 130 -1.86 9.69 -8.01
N ARG A 131 -2.58 10.72 -7.56
CA ARG A 131 -2.72 11.06 -6.14
C ARG A 131 -4.08 10.60 -5.65
N THR A 132 -4.10 9.96 -4.49
CA THR A 132 -5.34 9.74 -3.75
C THR A 132 -5.80 11.07 -3.19
N ASN A 133 -7.05 11.43 -3.45
CA ASN A 133 -7.63 12.67 -2.92
C ASN A 133 -7.84 12.51 -1.41
N PRO A 134 -7.15 13.27 -0.55
CA PRO A 134 -7.32 13.17 0.91
C PRO A 134 -8.59 13.94 1.34
N ILE A 135 -9.76 13.48 0.90
CA ILE A 135 -11.05 14.12 1.25
C ILE A 135 -11.19 14.29 2.77
N LYS A 136 -10.74 13.33 3.55
CA LYS A 136 -10.67 13.46 5.01
C LYS A 136 -9.84 14.64 5.50
N TRP A 137 -8.73 14.94 4.81
CA TRP A 137 -7.83 16.02 5.22
C TRP A 137 -8.45 17.40 4.98
N GLN A 138 -9.14 17.58 3.86
CA GLN A 138 -9.84 18.83 3.55
C GLN A 138 -11.03 19.08 4.48
N ILE A 139 -11.79 18.03 4.84
CA ILE A 139 -12.90 18.15 5.80
C ILE A 139 -12.37 18.42 7.21
N MET A 140 -11.25 17.83 7.61
CA MET A 140 -10.67 18.04 8.94
C MET A 140 -9.93 19.36 9.07
N GLN A 141 -9.41 19.94 7.99
CA GLN A 141 -8.82 21.28 8.02
C GLN A 141 -9.89 22.36 8.22
N GLY A 142 -11.04 22.26 7.54
CA GLY A 142 -12.15 23.20 7.75
C GLY A 142 -12.73 23.18 9.17
N ALA A 143 -12.55 22.10 9.92
CA ALA A 143 -12.98 22.00 11.31
C ALA A 143 -11.95 22.57 12.33
N LYS A 144 -10.70 22.81 11.91
CA LYS A 144 -9.65 23.33 12.80
C LYS A 144 -9.55 24.86 12.83
N ASP A 145 -10.14 25.55 11.88
CA ASP A 145 -10.07 27.01 11.77
C ASP A 145 -11.06 27.77 12.64
N ALA A 146 -11.87 27.07 13.43
CA ALA A 146 -12.93 27.68 14.27
C ALA A 146 -12.54 27.94 15.73
N LEU A 147 -11.29 27.68 16.13
CA LEU A 147 -10.83 28.06 17.46
C LEU A 147 -10.00 29.33 17.37
N ALA A 148 -10.69 30.47 17.36
CA ALA A 148 -10.12 31.75 17.70
C ALA A 148 -9.49 31.62 19.10
N THR A 149 -8.18 31.64 19.16
CA THR A 149 -7.41 31.69 20.39
C THR A 149 -7.56 33.09 20.97
N ASN A 150 -8.57 33.33 21.76
CA ASN A 150 -8.55 34.39 22.75
C ASN A 150 -7.55 33.99 23.83
N LYS A 151 -6.29 34.26 23.56
CA LYS A 151 -5.26 34.34 24.58
C LYS A 151 -5.28 35.77 25.11
N GLU A 152 -6.08 36.03 26.14
CA GLU A 152 -5.78 37.13 27.02
C GLU A 152 -4.54 36.74 27.86
N PRO A 153 -3.50 37.58 27.88
CA PRO A 153 -2.36 37.35 28.75
C PRO A 153 -2.83 37.55 30.22
N GLY A 154 -2.88 36.44 30.94
CA GLY A 154 -3.14 36.48 32.38
C GLY A 154 -2.02 37.24 33.08
N THR A 155 -2.34 38.42 33.60
CA THR A 155 -1.50 39.21 34.50
C THR A 155 -1.39 38.45 35.82
N ILE A 156 -0.20 37.95 36.12
CA ILE A 156 0.14 37.46 37.46
C ILE A 156 0.46 38.65 38.32
N THR A 157 -0.45 39.02 39.22
CA THR A 157 -0.14 39.96 40.33
C THR A 157 0.37 39.16 41.52
N HIS A 158 1.54 39.55 42.00
CA HIS A 158 2.10 39.12 43.27
C HIS A 158 1.32 39.69 44.46
#